data_13e5506abd5b0dca755a21cbea1944b0
#
_entry.id   13e5506abd5b0dca755a21cbea1944b0
#
_cell.length_a   1.000
_cell.length_b   1.000
_cell.length_c   1.000
_cell.angle_alpha   90.00
_cell.angle_beta   90.00
_cell.angle_gamma   90.00
#
_symmetry.space_group_name_H-M   'P 1'
#
loop_
_entity.id
_entity.type
_entity.pdbx_description
1 polymer ?
#
loop_
_entity_poly.entity_id
_entity_poly.type
_entity_poly.pdbx_seq_one_letter_code
_entity_poly.pdbx_strand_id
1 'polypeptide(L)'
;MRIFLAEWRKLRRPTLFLGSMGAVIAVTALIVSLLFLLIDSDTGNAERGIRITRDVLALPSGISLGFSNSAGLLGLVALCVFAAQTAQEYTYGTLRNLLVREPRRIRLLIGKYFSMSAFSLITVLISAITSVGLAFALSGTAKVATQAWQTSEARIDLFETFGNVLISTIGYGTVGMILGLVLRSPISSISIGVGWLLVVESIVSIAWSPSADWMPGTLLNIVASGGSPVGVTDALSYSDALIRVSAFLIVAAVGTGLTFRNRDVAS
;
A
#
# COMPACT_ATOMS: atom_id res chain seq x y z
N MET A 1 11.13 20.43 10.49
CA MET A 1 10.05 20.22 11.45
C MET A 1 8.78 21.04 11.17
N ARG A 2 8.83 22.35 10.89
CA ARG A 2 7.61 23.17 10.68
C ARG A 2 6.72 22.69 9.53
N ILE A 3 7.30 22.30 8.39
CA ILE A 3 6.55 21.81 7.21
C ILE A 3 5.84 20.50 7.55
N PHE A 4 6.55 19.54 8.11
CA PHE A 4 5.99 18.26 8.55
C PHE A 4 4.75 18.46 9.45
N LEU A 5 4.87 19.30 10.49
CA LEU A 5 3.76 19.57 11.41
C LEU A 5 2.57 20.28 10.75
N ALA A 6 2.83 21.15 9.77
CA ALA A 6 1.77 21.81 9.01
C ALA A 6 1.01 20.80 8.13
N GLU A 7 1.72 19.91 7.43
CA GLU A 7 1.13 18.85 6.61
C GLU A 7 0.42 17.80 7.48
N TRP A 8 1.01 17.45 8.61
CA TRP A 8 0.41 16.53 9.58
C TRP A 8 -0.94 17.01 10.09
N ARG A 9 -1.10 18.33 10.35
CA ARG A 9 -2.39 18.93 10.74
C ARG A 9 -3.47 18.78 9.67
N LYS A 10 -3.10 18.82 8.39
CA LYS A 10 -4.04 18.60 7.27
C LYS A 10 -4.54 17.16 7.25
N LEU A 11 -3.64 16.17 7.45
CA LEU A 11 -3.96 14.75 7.51
C LEU A 11 -4.83 14.37 8.70
N ARG A 12 -4.69 15.08 9.82
CA ARG A 12 -5.49 14.90 11.04
C ARG A 12 -6.88 15.53 11.00
N ARG A 13 -7.31 16.11 9.90
CA ARG A 13 -8.69 16.60 9.77
C ARG A 13 -9.65 15.43 9.98
N PRO A 14 -10.69 15.58 10.84
CA PRO A 14 -11.55 14.47 11.26
C PRO A 14 -12.15 13.70 10.07
N THR A 15 -12.62 14.39 9.03
CA THR A 15 -13.23 13.79 7.85
C THR A 15 -12.25 12.90 7.08
N LEU A 16 -11.02 13.36 6.86
CA LEU A 16 -10.00 12.58 6.16
C LEU A 16 -9.47 11.46 7.06
N PHE A 17 -9.13 11.77 8.31
CA PHE A 17 -8.57 10.80 9.24
C PHE A 17 -9.55 9.67 9.53
N LEU A 18 -10.78 9.97 9.96
CA LEU A 18 -11.80 8.97 10.26
C LEU A 18 -12.22 8.20 9.01
N GLY A 19 -12.36 8.89 7.87
CA GLY A 19 -12.71 8.26 6.60
C GLY A 19 -11.64 7.26 6.14
N SER A 20 -10.37 7.64 6.18
CA SER A 20 -9.28 6.73 5.78
C SER A 20 -9.07 5.59 6.78
N MET A 21 -9.15 5.85 8.11
CA MET A 21 -9.06 4.78 9.12
C MET A 21 -10.25 3.82 9.02
N GLY A 22 -11.46 4.34 8.82
CA GLY A 22 -12.65 3.51 8.60
C GLY A 22 -12.53 2.64 7.34
N ALA A 23 -12.03 3.20 6.25
CA ALA A 23 -11.77 2.45 5.02
C ALA A 23 -10.72 1.33 5.25
N VAL A 24 -9.61 1.64 5.94
CA VAL A 24 -8.57 0.66 6.28
C VAL A 24 -9.14 -0.49 7.12
N ILE A 25 -9.89 -0.17 8.19
CA ILE A 25 -10.52 -1.19 9.04
C ILE A 25 -11.50 -2.03 8.24
N ALA A 26 -12.37 -1.40 7.44
CA ALA A 26 -13.38 -2.10 6.64
C ALA A 26 -12.74 -3.04 5.60
N VAL A 27 -11.74 -2.55 4.87
CA VAL A 27 -11.02 -3.34 3.85
C VAL A 27 -10.29 -4.52 4.50
N THR A 28 -9.54 -4.27 5.57
CA THR A 28 -8.82 -5.34 6.28
C THR A 28 -9.79 -6.36 6.86
N ALA A 29 -10.86 -5.90 7.49
CA ALA A 29 -11.89 -6.78 8.05
C ALA A 29 -12.55 -7.63 6.97
N LEU A 30 -12.87 -7.05 5.81
CA LEU A 30 -13.44 -7.76 4.68
C LEU A 30 -12.49 -8.88 4.21
N ILE A 31 -11.22 -8.56 3.93
CA ILE A 31 -10.24 -9.52 3.44
C ILE A 31 -10.03 -10.66 4.44
N VAL A 32 -9.81 -10.34 5.73
CA VAL A 32 -9.61 -11.35 6.77
C VAL A 32 -10.86 -12.21 6.93
N SER A 33 -12.05 -11.61 6.96
CA SER A 33 -13.30 -12.37 7.08
C SER A 33 -13.51 -13.30 5.89
N LEU A 34 -13.28 -12.83 4.66
CA LEU A 34 -13.37 -13.68 3.47
C LEU A 34 -12.38 -14.83 3.52
N LEU A 35 -11.14 -14.59 3.95
CA LEU A 35 -10.10 -15.61 4.07
C LEU A 35 -10.50 -16.72 5.05
N PHE A 36 -11.10 -16.39 6.19
CA PHE A 36 -11.53 -17.36 7.19
C PHE A 36 -12.90 -18.00 6.91
N LEU A 37 -13.83 -17.30 6.26
CA LEU A 37 -15.16 -17.80 5.96
C LEU A 37 -15.20 -18.67 4.69
N LEU A 38 -14.31 -18.38 3.71
CA LEU A 38 -14.22 -19.12 2.46
C LEU A 38 -13.17 -20.24 2.50
N ILE A 39 -12.64 -20.54 3.70
CA ILE A 39 -11.73 -21.68 3.90
C ILE A 39 -12.47 -22.96 3.49
N ASP A 40 -11.81 -23.84 2.75
CA ASP A 40 -12.37 -25.07 2.19
C ASP A 40 -13.52 -24.87 1.16
N SER A 41 -13.91 -23.65 0.81
CA SER A 41 -14.84 -23.45 -0.29
C SER A 41 -14.12 -23.74 -1.62
N ASP A 42 -14.64 -24.71 -2.35
CA ASP A 42 -14.13 -25.12 -3.67
C ASP A 42 -14.54 -24.08 -4.74
N THR A 43 -14.16 -22.83 -4.48
CA THR A 43 -14.34 -21.74 -5.46
C THR A 43 -13.28 -21.94 -6.53
N GLY A 44 -13.61 -22.67 -7.59
CA GLY A 44 -12.94 -22.93 -8.89
C GLY A 44 -11.62 -22.26 -9.30
N ASN A 45 -10.93 -21.61 -8.39
CA ASN A 45 -9.65 -20.93 -8.59
C ASN A 45 -8.43 -21.84 -8.31
N ALA A 46 -8.62 -23.15 -8.32
CA ALA A 46 -7.56 -24.14 -8.13
C ALA A 46 -6.42 -24.02 -9.15
N GLU A 47 -6.62 -23.29 -10.24
CA GLU A 47 -5.60 -23.14 -11.29
C GLU A 47 -4.64 -21.94 -11.08
N ARG A 48 -4.88 -21.08 -10.09
CA ARG A 48 -4.13 -19.80 -9.98
C ARG A 48 -3.38 -19.56 -8.66
N GLY A 49 -3.39 -20.47 -7.70
CA GLY A 49 -2.71 -20.14 -6.46
C GLY A 49 -2.75 -21.20 -5.37
N ILE A 50 -2.00 -20.96 -4.31
CA ILE A 50 -1.97 -21.74 -3.08
C ILE A 50 -3.40 -21.83 -2.55
N ARG A 51 -3.93 -23.04 -2.43
CA ARG A 51 -5.19 -23.27 -1.70
C ARG A 51 -4.96 -22.87 -0.25
N ILE A 52 -5.69 -21.88 0.21
CA ILE A 52 -5.68 -21.52 1.63
C ILE A 52 -6.50 -22.56 2.36
N THR A 53 -5.79 -23.50 2.96
CA THR A 53 -6.38 -24.57 3.77
C THR A 53 -6.25 -24.24 5.25
N ARG A 54 -6.97 -24.98 6.09
CA ARG A 54 -6.85 -24.86 7.56
C ARG A 54 -5.42 -25.10 8.03
N ASP A 55 -4.72 -26.04 7.39
CA ASP A 55 -3.33 -26.39 7.73
C ASP A 55 -2.39 -25.21 7.45
N VAL A 56 -2.58 -24.49 6.34
CA VAL A 56 -1.80 -23.28 6.02
C VAL A 56 -2.06 -22.16 7.03
N LEU A 57 -3.31 -21.95 7.42
CA LEU A 57 -3.64 -20.97 8.45
C LEU A 57 -3.18 -21.38 9.86
N ALA A 58 -3.01 -22.66 10.13
CA ALA A 58 -2.47 -23.15 11.40
C ALA A 58 -0.96 -22.98 11.54
N LEU A 59 -0.23 -22.64 10.48
CA LEU A 59 1.20 -22.35 10.50
C LEU A 59 1.49 -21.06 11.27
N PRO A 60 2.73 -20.85 11.75
CA PRO A 60 3.15 -19.59 12.37
C PRO A 60 2.84 -18.35 11.52
N SER A 61 3.03 -18.41 10.22
CA SER A 61 2.71 -17.35 9.26
C SER A 61 1.20 -17.14 9.04
N GLY A 62 0.34 -18.07 9.50
CA GLY A 62 -1.11 -17.95 9.34
C GLY A 62 -1.71 -16.69 9.97
N ILE A 63 -1.09 -16.20 11.07
CA ILE A 63 -1.54 -14.97 11.76
C ILE A 63 -1.35 -13.71 10.90
N SER A 64 -0.32 -13.68 10.04
CA SER A 64 0.01 -12.54 9.18
C SER A 64 -0.63 -12.61 7.79
N LEU A 65 -1.16 -13.77 7.36
CA LEU A 65 -1.72 -13.97 6.02
C LEU A 65 -2.85 -12.99 5.68
N GLY A 66 -3.78 -12.76 6.59
CA GLY A 66 -4.87 -11.80 6.37
C GLY A 66 -4.37 -10.37 6.22
N PHE A 67 -3.32 -10.02 6.96
CA PHE A 67 -2.68 -8.72 6.89
C PHE A 67 -1.91 -8.53 5.57
N SER A 68 -1.09 -9.48 5.17
CA SER A 68 -0.35 -9.41 3.89
C SER A 68 -1.29 -9.39 2.68
N ASN A 69 -2.37 -10.16 2.68
CA ASN A 69 -3.38 -10.14 1.62
C ASN A 69 -4.15 -8.81 1.54
N SER A 70 -4.24 -8.04 2.62
CA SER A 70 -4.87 -6.72 2.61
C SER A 70 -3.95 -5.62 2.06
N ALA A 71 -2.64 -5.87 1.91
CA ALA A 71 -1.63 -4.88 1.58
C ALA A 71 -1.88 -4.12 0.27
N GLY A 72 -2.33 -4.80 -0.78
CA GLY A 72 -2.64 -4.16 -2.07
C GLY A 72 -3.74 -3.10 -1.94
N LEU A 73 -4.82 -3.40 -1.20
CA LEU A 73 -5.91 -2.45 -0.98
C LEU A 73 -5.51 -1.33 0.00
N LEU A 74 -4.68 -1.63 1.02
CA LEU A 74 -4.07 -0.59 1.86
C LEU A 74 -3.21 0.36 1.02
N GLY A 75 -2.44 -0.19 0.09
CA GLY A 75 -1.64 0.57 -0.86
C GLY A 75 -2.50 1.51 -1.70
N LEU A 76 -3.65 1.05 -2.19
CA LEU A 76 -4.59 1.90 -2.92
C LEU A 76 -5.14 3.05 -2.05
N VAL A 77 -5.45 2.80 -0.78
CA VAL A 77 -5.84 3.89 0.15
C VAL A 77 -4.71 4.90 0.30
N ALA A 78 -3.48 4.45 0.46
CA ALA A 78 -2.31 5.34 0.54
C ALA A 78 -2.11 6.13 -0.75
N LEU A 79 -2.23 5.49 -1.92
CA LEU A 79 -2.17 6.15 -3.22
C LEU A 79 -3.21 7.29 -3.29
N CYS A 80 -4.46 7.02 -2.96
CA CYS A 80 -5.53 8.00 -2.97
C CYS A 80 -5.25 9.19 -2.04
N VAL A 81 -4.77 8.91 -0.81
CA VAL A 81 -4.45 9.96 0.16
C VAL A 81 -3.28 10.82 -0.33
N PHE A 82 -2.19 10.21 -0.81
CA PHE A 82 -1.01 10.95 -1.28
C PHE A 82 -1.33 11.76 -2.54
N ALA A 83 -2.06 11.18 -3.49
CA ALA A 83 -2.51 11.85 -4.70
C ALA A 83 -3.39 13.06 -4.37
N ALA A 84 -4.42 12.86 -3.53
CA ALA A 84 -5.33 13.92 -3.12
C ALA A 84 -4.62 15.04 -2.38
N GLN A 85 -3.80 14.72 -1.35
CA GLN A 85 -3.08 15.71 -0.55
C GLN A 85 -2.06 16.51 -1.36
N THR A 86 -1.54 15.92 -2.43
CA THR A 86 -0.58 16.60 -3.30
C THR A 86 -1.29 17.46 -4.34
N ALA A 87 -2.27 16.91 -5.03
CA ALA A 87 -2.93 17.56 -6.15
C ALA A 87 -3.90 18.68 -5.71
N GLN A 88 -4.55 18.55 -4.55
CA GLN A 88 -5.52 19.58 -4.08
C GLN A 88 -4.88 20.95 -3.85
N GLU A 89 -3.57 21.05 -3.62
CA GLU A 89 -2.89 22.35 -3.46
C GLU A 89 -2.85 23.14 -4.77
N TYR A 90 -2.84 22.44 -5.90
CA TYR A 90 -2.99 23.07 -7.20
C TYR A 90 -4.43 23.51 -7.44
N THR A 91 -5.40 22.64 -7.14
CA THR A 91 -6.83 22.90 -7.36
C THR A 91 -7.32 24.09 -6.51
N TYR A 92 -6.86 24.19 -5.26
CA TYR A 92 -7.25 25.30 -4.37
C TYR A 92 -6.33 26.53 -4.47
N GLY A 93 -5.32 26.53 -5.34
CA GLY A 93 -4.39 27.65 -5.48
C GLY A 93 -3.52 27.91 -4.25
N THR A 94 -3.49 26.99 -3.27
CA THR A 94 -2.77 27.17 -2.01
C THR A 94 -1.26 26.99 -2.14
N LEU A 95 -0.81 26.33 -3.22
CA LEU A 95 0.61 26.09 -3.48
C LEU A 95 1.43 27.37 -3.54
N ARG A 96 0.88 28.45 -4.17
CA ARG A 96 1.55 29.76 -4.23
C ARG A 96 1.83 30.33 -2.85
N ASN A 97 0.85 30.25 -1.94
CA ASN A 97 1.00 30.75 -0.56
C ASN A 97 2.02 29.93 0.24
N LEU A 98 2.12 28.61 -0.03
CA LEU A 98 3.12 27.74 0.59
C LEU A 98 4.52 28.08 0.11
N LEU A 99 4.71 28.36 -1.18
CA LEU A 99 6.00 28.72 -1.76
C LEU A 99 6.49 30.10 -1.34
N VAL A 100 5.60 31.03 -1.01
CA VAL A 100 5.98 32.32 -0.41
C VAL A 100 6.57 32.12 1.00
N ARG A 101 6.01 31.16 1.76
CA ARG A 101 6.49 30.84 3.12
C ARG A 101 7.73 29.95 3.15
N GLU A 102 7.84 29.04 2.18
CA GLU A 102 8.99 28.13 2.03
C GLU A 102 9.39 28.11 0.55
N PRO A 103 10.34 28.96 0.12
CA PRO A 103 10.76 29.06 -1.28
C PRO A 103 11.55 27.83 -1.75
N ARG A 104 12.04 26.99 -0.82
CA ARG A 104 12.78 25.76 -1.14
C ARG A 104 11.81 24.66 -1.49
N ARG A 105 11.40 24.57 -2.76
CA ARG A 105 10.38 23.64 -3.29
C ARG A 105 10.64 22.18 -2.92
N ILE A 106 11.89 21.70 -3.06
CA ILE A 106 12.25 20.32 -2.73
C ILE A 106 12.06 20.03 -1.23
N ARG A 107 12.41 21.00 -0.36
CA ARG A 107 12.21 20.87 1.09
C ARG A 107 10.73 20.75 1.45
N LEU A 108 9.86 21.46 0.72
CA LEU A 108 8.41 21.35 0.87
C LEU A 108 7.94 19.93 0.52
N LEU A 109 8.37 19.37 -0.63
CA LEU A 109 8.03 18.02 -1.05
C LEU A 109 8.50 16.95 -0.06
N ILE A 110 9.74 17.07 0.42
CA ILE A 110 10.30 16.14 1.40
C ILE A 110 9.49 16.20 2.71
N GLY A 111 9.19 17.37 3.22
CA GLY A 111 8.39 17.53 4.44
C GLY A 111 6.97 16.94 4.30
N LYS A 112 6.34 17.13 3.14
CA LYS A 112 5.05 16.55 2.79
C LYS A 112 5.14 15.02 2.72
N TYR A 113 6.13 14.48 2.02
CA TYR A 113 6.35 13.05 1.88
C TYR A 113 6.50 12.34 3.23
N PHE A 114 7.35 12.87 4.11
CA PHE A 114 7.52 12.31 5.47
C PHE A 114 6.24 12.37 6.31
N SER A 115 5.45 13.43 6.17
CA SER A 115 4.16 13.52 6.87
C SER A 115 3.16 12.46 6.39
N MET A 116 3.10 12.24 5.08
CA MET A 116 2.24 11.22 4.48
C MET A 116 2.75 9.80 4.79
N SER A 117 4.07 9.57 4.82
CA SER A 117 4.66 8.28 5.24
C SER A 117 4.37 7.98 6.72
N ALA A 118 4.41 8.98 7.60
CA ALA A 118 4.01 8.81 8.99
C ALA A 118 2.51 8.47 9.13
N PHE A 119 1.67 9.03 8.25
CA PHE A 119 0.26 8.66 8.18
C PHE A 119 0.07 7.21 7.71
N SER A 120 0.85 6.76 6.69
CA SER A 120 0.85 5.37 6.25
C SER A 120 1.28 4.41 7.36
N LEU A 121 2.23 4.78 8.20
CA LEU A 121 2.62 3.97 9.36
C LEU A 121 1.43 3.72 10.30
N ILE A 122 0.61 4.74 10.55
CA ILE A 122 -0.59 4.61 11.40
C ILE A 122 -1.64 3.72 10.72
N THR A 123 -1.88 3.88 9.41
CA THR A 123 -2.84 3.06 8.67
C THR A 123 -2.43 1.59 8.67
N VAL A 124 -1.16 1.30 8.45
CA VAL A 124 -0.60 -0.06 8.47
C VAL A 124 -0.68 -0.66 9.88
N LEU A 125 -0.39 0.11 10.93
CA LEU A 125 -0.51 -0.34 12.31
C LEU A 125 -1.96 -0.70 12.67
N ILE A 126 -2.92 0.14 12.30
CA ILE A 126 -4.35 -0.13 12.52
C ILE A 126 -4.79 -1.38 11.76
N SER A 127 -4.35 -1.54 10.51
CA SER A 127 -4.63 -2.74 9.72
C SER A 127 -4.05 -4.00 10.37
N ALA A 128 -2.80 -3.97 10.82
CA ALA A 128 -2.17 -5.10 11.51
C ALA A 128 -2.95 -5.50 12.78
N ILE A 129 -3.32 -4.53 13.62
CA ILE A 129 -4.12 -4.78 14.82
C ILE A 129 -5.50 -5.35 14.46
N THR A 130 -6.16 -4.80 13.45
CA THR A 130 -7.46 -5.28 12.98
C THR A 130 -7.36 -6.71 12.45
N SER A 131 -6.34 -6.99 11.62
CA SER A 131 -6.15 -8.31 11.02
C SER A 131 -5.88 -9.38 12.09
N VAL A 132 -4.93 -9.12 12.98
CA VAL A 132 -4.58 -10.06 14.06
C VAL A 132 -5.78 -10.27 14.99
N GLY A 133 -6.47 -9.21 15.39
CA GLY A 133 -7.66 -9.31 16.24
C GLY A 133 -8.76 -10.16 15.61
N LEU A 134 -9.04 -9.96 14.31
CA LEU A 134 -10.04 -10.75 13.59
C LEU A 134 -9.58 -12.19 13.35
N ALA A 135 -8.28 -12.43 13.07
CA ALA A 135 -7.76 -13.78 12.93
C ALA A 135 -8.00 -14.61 14.20
N PHE A 136 -7.72 -14.06 15.37
CA PHE A 136 -8.05 -14.73 16.65
C PHE A 136 -9.55 -14.89 16.87
N ALA A 137 -10.37 -13.89 16.55
CA ALA A 137 -11.81 -13.96 16.72
C ALA A 137 -12.47 -15.01 15.82
N LEU A 138 -11.98 -15.17 14.58
CA LEU A 138 -12.55 -16.08 13.59
C LEU A 138 -11.95 -17.49 13.62
N SER A 139 -10.78 -17.68 14.24
CA SER A 139 -10.08 -18.97 14.29
C SER A 139 -10.93 -20.09 14.85
N GLY A 140 -11.71 -19.82 15.90
CA GLY A 140 -12.62 -20.80 16.51
C GLY A 140 -13.74 -21.24 15.55
N THR A 141 -14.35 -20.29 14.83
CA THR A 141 -15.40 -20.57 13.85
C THR A 141 -14.87 -21.36 12.66
N ALA A 142 -13.67 -21.01 12.20
CA ALA A 142 -12.98 -21.67 11.08
C ALA A 142 -12.29 -22.99 11.50
N LYS A 143 -12.31 -23.35 12.80
CA LYS A 143 -11.63 -24.53 13.37
C LYS A 143 -10.13 -24.57 13.03
N VAL A 144 -9.47 -23.43 13.08
CA VAL A 144 -8.02 -23.28 12.87
C VAL A 144 -7.29 -23.39 14.20
N ALA A 145 -6.25 -24.22 14.26
CA ALA A 145 -5.42 -24.35 15.46
C ALA A 145 -4.49 -23.13 15.61
N THR A 146 -4.54 -22.48 16.75
CA THR A 146 -3.81 -21.21 17.00
C THR A 146 -2.54 -21.37 17.84
N GLN A 147 -2.15 -22.61 18.20
CA GLN A 147 -0.99 -22.85 19.06
C GLN A 147 0.31 -22.31 18.42
N ALA A 148 0.48 -22.47 17.09
CA ALA A 148 1.65 -21.98 16.38
C ALA A 148 1.74 -20.45 16.34
N TRP A 149 0.61 -19.73 16.46
CA TRP A 149 0.58 -18.27 16.44
C TRP A 149 1.20 -17.61 17.68
N GLN A 150 1.38 -18.38 18.75
CA GLN A 150 1.97 -17.89 20.01
C GLN A 150 3.49 -18.09 20.08
N THR A 151 4.08 -18.70 19.07
CA THR A 151 5.50 -18.97 18.98
C THR A 151 6.34 -17.71 18.71
N SER A 152 7.64 -17.79 18.96
CA SER A 152 8.56 -16.73 18.58
C SER A 152 8.66 -16.53 17.07
N GLU A 153 8.51 -17.63 16.32
CA GLU A 153 8.51 -17.64 14.85
C GLU A 153 7.36 -16.81 14.29
N ALA A 154 6.13 -17.01 14.78
CA ALA A 154 4.97 -16.24 14.38
C ALA A 154 5.12 -14.73 14.66
N ARG A 155 5.78 -14.36 15.76
CA ARG A 155 6.07 -12.96 16.07
C ARG A 155 7.08 -12.35 15.12
N ILE A 156 8.14 -13.08 14.77
CA ILE A 156 9.15 -12.62 13.80
C ILE A 156 8.48 -12.42 12.45
N ASP A 157 7.73 -13.41 11.96
CA ASP A 157 6.97 -13.33 10.71
C ASP A 157 6.03 -12.12 10.66
N LEU A 158 5.31 -11.85 11.75
CA LEU A 158 4.43 -10.69 11.84
C LEU A 158 5.19 -9.36 11.74
N PHE A 159 6.38 -9.25 12.36
CA PHE A 159 7.22 -8.06 12.26
C PHE A 159 7.80 -7.87 10.85
N GLU A 160 8.26 -8.95 10.22
CA GLU A 160 8.75 -8.92 8.84
C GLU A 160 7.63 -8.51 7.89
N THR A 161 6.46 -9.14 7.99
CA THR A 161 5.27 -8.79 7.22
C THR A 161 4.86 -7.34 7.44
N PHE A 162 4.91 -6.83 8.68
CA PHE A 162 4.63 -5.43 8.98
C PHE A 162 5.57 -4.48 8.22
N GLY A 163 6.86 -4.77 8.23
CA GLY A 163 7.87 -4.02 7.48
C GLY A 163 7.61 -4.03 5.98
N ASN A 164 7.32 -5.20 5.44
CA ASN A 164 7.04 -5.42 4.01
C ASN A 164 5.77 -4.68 3.55
N VAL A 165 4.69 -4.79 4.31
CA VAL A 165 3.43 -4.08 4.04
C VAL A 165 3.62 -2.57 4.16
N LEU A 166 4.41 -2.08 5.11
CA LEU A 166 4.71 -0.66 5.24
C LEU A 166 5.49 -0.13 4.04
N ILE A 167 6.53 -0.84 3.60
CA ILE A 167 7.32 -0.49 2.41
C ILE A 167 6.42 -0.43 1.18
N SER A 168 5.62 -1.46 0.98
CA SER A 168 4.65 -1.53 -0.12
C SER A 168 3.65 -0.37 -0.08
N THR A 169 3.04 -0.11 1.08
CA THR A 169 2.05 0.97 1.25
C THR A 169 2.65 2.35 0.96
N ILE A 170 3.89 2.62 1.41
CA ILE A 170 4.62 3.85 1.09
C ILE A 170 4.95 3.89 -0.41
N GLY A 171 5.28 2.76 -1.03
CA GLY A 171 5.51 2.66 -2.47
C GLY A 171 4.29 3.08 -3.29
N TYR A 172 3.11 2.54 -2.98
CA TYR A 172 1.84 2.96 -3.58
C TYR A 172 1.55 4.43 -3.34
N GLY A 173 1.78 4.93 -2.13
CA GLY A 173 1.67 6.35 -1.80
C GLY A 173 2.59 7.21 -2.66
N THR A 174 3.83 6.76 -2.89
CA THR A 174 4.80 7.45 -3.75
C THR A 174 4.28 7.58 -5.19
N VAL A 175 3.71 6.50 -5.75
CA VAL A 175 3.03 6.55 -7.06
C VAL A 175 1.92 7.61 -7.03
N GLY A 176 1.08 7.61 -6.00
CA GLY A 176 0.03 8.62 -5.83
C GLY A 176 0.55 10.05 -5.78
N MET A 177 1.64 10.30 -5.04
CA MET A 177 2.27 11.62 -4.97
C MET A 177 2.82 12.06 -6.34
N ILE A 178 3.49 11.16 -7.06
CA ILE A 178 4.02 11.43 -8.42
C ILE A 178 2.87 11.83 -9.35
N LEU A 179 1.79 11.04 -9.37
CA LEU A 179 0.60 11.34 -10.17
C LEU A 179 -0.04 12.68 -9.78
N GLY A 180 -0.11 12.98 -8.46
CA GLY A 180 -0.60 14.26 -7.96
C GLY A 180 0.18 15.47 -8.44
N LEU A 181 1.52 15.35 -8.49
CA LEU A 181 2.40 16.41 -9.00
C LEU A 181 2.31 16.59 -10.52
N VAL A 182 2.16 15.48 -11.26
CA VAL A 182 2.12 15.49 -12.73
C VAL A 182 0.77 16.00 -13.23
N LEU A 183 -0.33 15.44 -12.72
CA LEU A 183 -1.68 15.69 -13.21
C LEU A 183 -2.36 16.90 -12.55
N ARG A 184 -1.89 17.34 -11.39
CA ARG A 184 -2.37 18.54 -10.67
C ARG A 184 -3.87 18.55 -10.36
N SER A 185 -4.54 17.43 -10.49
CA SER A 185 -5.96 17.23 -10.23
C SER A 185 -6.14 15.99 -9.35
N PRO A 186 -6.80 16.09 -8.19
CA PRO A 186 -7.04 14.95 -7.30
C PRO A 186 -7.82 13.83 -8.00
N ILE A 187 -8.88 14.20 -8.73
CA ILE A 187 -9.75 13.24 -9.42
C ILE A 187 -8.94 12.48 -10.47
N SER A 188 -8.25 13.20 -11.36
CA SER A 188 -7.46 12.56 -12.43
C SER A 188 -6.35 11.68 -11.87
N SER A 189 -5.65 12.14 -10.82
CA SER A 189 -4.53 11.39 -10.21
C SER A 189 -5.01 10.08 -9.57
N ILE A 190 -6.12 10.12 -8.85
CA ILE A 190 -6.72 8.94 -8.23
C ILE A 190 -7.26 8.00 -9.31
N SER A 191 -8.05 8.50 -10.25
CA SER A 191 -8.68 7.66 -11.28
C SER A 191 -7.65 6.96 -12.16
N ILE A 192 -6.60 7.67 -12.59
CA ILE A 192 -5.53 7.07 -13.41
C ILE A 192 -4.71 6.09 -12.57
N GLY A 193 -4.34 6.44 -11.34
CA GLY A 193 -3.57 5.56 -10.47
C GLY A 193 -4.30 4.27 -10.13
N VAL A 194 -5.56 4.35 -9.70
CA VAL A 194 -6.38 3.20 -9.37
C VAL A 194 -6.71 2.38 -10.62
N GLY A 195 -7.08 3.04 -11.73
CA GLY A 195 -7.36 2.38 -13.00
C GLY A 195 -6.14 1.64 -13.55
N TRP A 196 -4.95 2.23 -13.45
CA TRP A 196 -3.72 1.57 -13.85
C TRP A 196 -3.46 0.32 -13.02
N LEU A 197 -3.43 0.45 -11.70
CA LEU A 197 -3.07 -0.65 -10.80
C LEU A 197 -4.08 -1.79 -10.77
N LEU A 198 -5.38 -1.49 -10.84
CA LEU A 198 -6.41 -2.53 -10.77
C LEU A 198 -6.77 -3.11 -12.14
N VAL A 199 -6.78 -2.29 -13.19
CA VAL A 199 -7.28 -2.72 -14.50
C VAL A 199 -6.16 -2.97 -15.47
N VAL A 200 -5.29 -1.96 -15.70
CA VAL A 200 -4.27 -2.06 -16.75
C VAL A 200 -3.25 -3.15 -16.41
N GLU A 201 -2.70 -3.16 -15.19
CA GLU A 201 -1.73 -4.18 -14.78
C GLU A 201 -2.32 -5.59 -14.83
N SER A 202 -3.58 -5.76 -14.42
CA SER A 202 -4.25 -7.06 -14.48
C SER A 202 -4.43 -7.56 -15.92
N ILE A 203 -4.89 -6.69 -16.83
CA ILE A 203 -5.07 -7.05 -18.24
C ILE A 203 -3.72 -7.36 -18.89
N VAL A 204 -2.71 -6.52 -18.67
CA VAL A 204 -1.38 -6.70 -19.27
C VAL A 204 -0.72 -7.96 -18.74
N SER A 205 -0.84 -8.28 -17.47
CA SER A 205 -0.30 -9.52 -16.88
C SER A 205 -0.95 -10.79 -17.44
N ILE A 206 -2.25 -10.72 -17.76
CA ILE A 206 -2.96 -11.83 -18.41
C ILE A 206 -2.52 -12.00 -19.87
N ALA A 207 -2.38 -10.87 -20.59
CA ALA A 207 -2.03 -10.88 -22.02
C ALA A 207 -0.54 -11.22 -22.26
N TRP A 208 0.33 -10.81 -21.34
CA TRP A 208 1.77 -10.98 -21.44
C TRP A 208 2.38 -11.23 -20.05
N SER A 209 2.46 -12.50 -19.66
CA SER A 209 2.90 -12.91 -18.31
C SER A 209 4.26 -12.34 -17.88
N PRO A 210 5.30 -12.20 -18.74
CA PRO A 210 6.57 -11.60 -18.32
C PRO A 210 6.47 -10.12 -17.90
N SER A 211 5.38 -9.43 -18.25
CA SER A 211 5.17 -8.04 -17.84
C SER A 211 4.95 -7.89 -16.34
N ALA A 212 4.43 -8.91 -15.67
CA ALA A 212 4.18 -8.91 -14.23
C ALA A 212 5.45 -8.56 -13.43
N ASP A 213 6.62 -8.98 -13.91
CA ASP A 213 7.92 -8.73 -13.29
C ASP A 213 8.40 -7.26 -13.38
N TRP A 214 7.68 -6.42 -14.09
CA TRP A 214 8.02 -5.01 -14.32
C TRP A 214 6.91 -4.05 -13.91
N MET A 215 5.72 -4.56 -13.58
CA MET A 215 4.58 -3.73 -13.20
C MET A 215 4.71 -3.27 -11.74
N PRO A 216 4.63 -1.95 -11.46
CA PRO A 216 4.88 -1.43 -10.11
C PRO A 216 3.91 -1.96 -9.06
N GLY A 217 2.64 -2.17 -9.38
CA GLY A 217 1.67 -2.73 -8.44
C GLY A 217 1.93 -4.19 -8.13
N THR A 218 2.27 -5.00 -9.15
CA THR A 218 2.65 -6.40 -8.97
C THR A 218 3.92 -6.52 -8.11
N LEU A 219 4.95 -5.72 -8.41
CA LEU A 219 6.19 -5.70 -7.62
C LEU A 219 5.95 -5.30 -6.16
N LEU A 220 5.10 -4.29 -5.92
CA LEU A 220 4.73 -3.87 -4.56
C LEU A 220 3.95 -4.95 -3.81
N ASN A 221 3.10 -5.72 -4.49
CA ASN A 221 2.41 -6.86 -3.90
C ASN A 221 3.39 -8.00 -3.54
N ILE A 222 4.37 -8.31 -4.41
CA ILE A 222 5.42 -9.28 -4.12
C ILE A 222 6.24 -8.85 -2.89
N VAL A 223 6.59 -7.57 -2.79
CA VAL A 223 7.26 -7.02 -1.60
C VAL A 223 6.39 -7.18 -0.35
N ALA A 224 5.09 -6.86 -0.44
CA ALA A 224 4.18 -6.96 0.72
C ALA A 224 4.02 -8.39 1.25
N SER A 225 4.05 -9.39 0.36
CA SER A 225 3.95 -10.81 0.71
C SER A 225 5.28 -11.45 1.15
N GLY A 226 6.38 -10.69 1.16
CA GLY A 226 7.71 -11.22 1.51
C GLY A 226 8.36 -12.04 0.41
N GLY A 227 7.87 -11.94 -0.82
CA GLY A 227 8.33 -12.69 -1.99
C GLY A 227 7.22 -13.46 -2.69
N SER A 228 7.51 -14.06 -3.81
CA SER A 228 6.54 -14.89 -4.52
C SER A 228 6.28 -16.20 -3.79
N PRO A 229 5.07 -16.75 -3.89
CA PRO A 229 4.73 -18.02 -3.23
C PRO A 229 5.67 -19.16 -3.62
N VAL A 230 6.05 -19.97 -2.64
CA VAL A 230 6.88 -21.16 -2.84
C VAL A 230 6.17 -22.13 -3.82
N GLY A 231 6.87 -22.55 -4.87
CA GLY A 231 6.34 -23.54 -5.84
C GLY A 231 5.92 -22.96 -7.19
N VAL A 232 6.00 -21.63 -7.37
CA VAL A 232 5.87 -21.00 -8.69
C VAL A 232 7.24 -21.05 -9.35
N THR A 233 7.40 -21.81 -10.41
CA THR A 233 8.59 -21.82 -11.27
C THR A 233 8.74 -20.44 -11.89
N ASP A 234 9.94 -19.86 -11.81
CA ASP A 234 10.27 -18.50 -12.27
C ASP A 234 9.69 -17.35 -11.40
N ALA A 235 9.39 -17.62 -10.14
CA ALA A 235 8.91 -16.62 -9.22
C ALA A 235 10.02 -15.58 -8.89
N LEU A 236 9.67 -14.30 -9.03
CA LEU A 236 10.59 -13.19 -8.70
C LEU A 236 10.92 -13.21 -7.21
N SER A 237 12.22 -13.09 -6.89
CA SER A 237 12.65 -13.01 -5.49
C SER A 237 12.21 -11.69 -4.84
N TYR A 238 12.09 -11.69 -3.50
CA TYR A 238 11.81 -10.47 -2.72
C TYR A 238 12.80 -9.35 -3.03
N SER A 239 14.09 -9.67 -3.05
CA SER A 239 15.18 -8.71 -3.30
C SER A 239 15.08 -8.10 -4.70
N ASP A 240 14.80 -8.92 -5.72
CA ASP A 240 14.67 -8.44 -7.09
C ASP A 240 13.45 -7.53 -7.25
N ALA A 241 12.32 -7.91 -6.66
CA ALA A 241 11.11 -7.08 -6.66
C ALA A 241 11.36 -5.73 -5.95
N LEU A 242 12.02 -5.76 -4.80
CA LEU A 242 12.34 -4.55 -4.03
C LEU A 242 13.31 -3.63 -4.78
N ILE A 243 14.34 -4.17 -5.41
CA ILE A 243 15.32 -3.40 -6.21
C ILE A 243 14.62 -2.76 -7.41
N ARG A 244 13.85 -3.55 -8.19
CA ARG A 244 13.16 -3.05 -9.38
C ARG A 244 12.17 -1.95 -9.06
N VAL A 245 11.29 -2.16 -8.07
CA VAL A 245 10.28 -1.16 -7.70
C VAL A 245 10.92 0.08 -7.09
N SER A 246 11.97 -0.08 -6.27
CA SER A 246 12.69 1.05 -5.69
C SER A 246 13.38 1.89 -6.78
N ALA A 247 14.04 1.26 -7.74
CA ALA A 247 14.67 1.95 -8.87
C ALA A 247 13.62 2.73 -9.68
N PHE A 248 12.50 2.10 -10.02
CA PHE A 248 11.39 2.74 -10.73
C PHE A 248 10.85 3.96 -9.97
N LEU A 249 10.55 3.81 -8.67
CA LEU A 249 10.01 4.89 -7.86
C LEU A 249 11.00 6.03 -7.65
N ILE A 250 12.29 5.74 -7.46
CA ILE A 250 13.34 6.76 -7.32
C ILE A 250 13.48 7.56 -8.61
N VAL A 251 13.58 6.90 -9.76
CA VAL A 251 13.70 7.57 -11.06
C VAL A 251 12.47 8.45 -11.32
N ALA A 252 11.27 7.93 -11.10
CA ALA A 252 10.03 8.68 -11.28
C ALA A 252 9.90 9.86 -10.30
N ALA A 253 10.27 9.67 -9.02
CA ALA A 253 10.24 10.72 -8.01
C ALA A 253 11.27 11.84 -8.29
N VAL A 254 12.49 11.47 -8.69
CA VAL A 254 13.53 12.42 -9.07
C VAL A 254 13.11 13.21 -10.30
N GLY A 255 12.64 12.54 -11.35
CA GLY A 255 12.16 13.18 -12.57
C GLY A 255 11.01 14.16 -12.30
N THR A 256 10.03 13.74 -11.48
CA THR A 256 8.91 14.59 -11.09
C THR A 256 9.35 15.75 -10.17
N GLY A 257 10.28 15.50 -9.24
CA GLY A 257 10.86 16.53 -8.37
C GLY A 257 11.62 17.61 -9.15
N LEU A 258 12.38 17.22 -10.16
CA LEU A 258 13.09 18.14 -11.06
C LEU A 258 12.12 18.98 -11.90
N THR A 259 11.08 18.35 -12.46
CA THR A 259 10.04 19.10 -13.18
C THR A 259 9.30 20.07 -12.27
N PHE A 260 8.99 19.68 -11.04
CA PHE A 260 8.38 20.56 -10.04
C PHE A 260 9.27 21.75 -9.65
N ARG A 261 10.60 21.52 -9.57
CA ARG A 261 11.56 22.58 -9.29
C ARG A 261 11.61 23.62 -10.41
N ASN A 262 11.58 23.20 -11.67
CA ASN A 262 11.81 24.04 -12.83
C ASN A 262 10.53 24.65 -13.42
N ARG A 263 9.35 24.13 -13.07
CA ARG A 263 8.07 24.65 -13.59
C ARG A 263 7.66 25.93 -12.84
N ASP A 264 7.26 26.93 -13.61
CA ASP A 264 6.60 28.11 -13.05
C ASP A 264 5.24 27.72 -12.47
N VAL A 265 4.96 28.25 -11.27
CA VAL A 265 3.65 28.21 -10.66
C VAL A 265 2.85 29.38 -11.24
N ALA A 266 2.66 29.35 -12.56
CA ALA A 266 1.83 30.32 -13.22
C ALA A 266 0.37 29.99 -12.99
N SER A 267 -0.40 31.06 -12.80
CA SER A 267 -1.84 31.20 -12.60
C SER A 267 -2.71 30.16 -13.27
#